data_ba27f30bbf5de395328c83b96b1293a8
#
_entry.id   ba27f30bbf5de395328c83b96b1293a8
#
_cell.length_a   1.000
_cell.length_b   1.000
_cell.length_c   1.000
_cell.angle_alpha   90.00
_cell.angle_beta   90.00
_cell.angle_gamma   90.00
#
_symmetry.space_group_name_H-M   'P 1'
#
loop_
_entity.id
_entity.type
_entity.pdbx_description
1 polymer ?
#
loop_
_entity_poly.entity_id
_entity_poly.type
_entity_poly.pdbx_seq_one_letter_code
_entity_poly.pdbx_strand_id
1 'polypeptide(L)'
;MNQIIINQKVWKQLKKLPIHIVRKFQIWVEQVEMLGIEEIRKISGYHDEPLQADRKGQRSIRLSKLYRAFYIEYKNDIIIEVIEVNKHEY
;
A
#
# COMPACT_ATOMS: atom_id res chain seq x y z
N MET A 1 10.26 9.89 -9.54
CA MET A 1 9.56 9.34 -8.40
C MET A 1 8.24 8.75 -8.84
N ASN A 2 7.50 8.14 -7.92
CA ASN A 2 6.28 7.43 -8.30
C ASN A 2 5.07 8.33 -8.31
N GLN A 3 4.16 8.06 -9.24
CA GLN A 3 2.82 8.61 -9.21
C GLN A 3 1.92 7.61 -8.49
N ILE A 4 1.23 8.05 -7.44
CA ILE A 4 0.33 7.20 -6.68
C ILE A 4 -1.09 7.45 -7.16
N ILE A 5 -1.77 6.36 -7.50
CA ILE A 5 -3.19 6.37 -7.83
C ILE A 5 -3.91 5.60 -6.74
N ILE A 6 -4.93 6.19 -6.13
CA ILE A 6 -5.71 5.53 -5.09
C ILE A 6 -7.08 5.21 -5.66
N ASN A 7 -7.38 3.92 -5.76
CA ASN A 7 -8.65 3.44 -6.26
C ASN A 7 -9.80 3.99 -5.41
N GLN A 8 -10.92 4.30 -6.06
CA GLN A 8 -12.08 4.87 -5.37
C GLN A 8 -12.59 3.97 -4.23
N LYS A 9 -12.51 2.67 -4.40
CA LYS A 9 -12.84 1.68 -3.37
C LYS A 9 -12.02 1.91 -2.11
N VAL A 10 -10.75 2.29 -2.25
CA VAL A 10 -9.86 2.51 -1.12
C VAL A 10 -10.31 3.70 -0.29
N TRP A 11 -10.74 4.78 -0.95
CA TRP A 11 -11.26 5.95 -0.23
C TRP A 11 -12.42 5.58 0.69
N LYS A 12 -13.31 4.69 0.22
CA LYS A 12 -14.43 4.21 1.02
C LYS A 12 -13.96 3.34 2.17
N GLN A 13 -12.96 2.52 1.93
CA GLN A 13 -12.38 1.66 2.97
C GLN A 13 -11.72 2.48 4.07
N LEU A 14 -10.96 3.50 3.68
CA LEU A 14 -10.25 4.37 4.64
C LEU A 14 -11.20 5.06 5.61
N LYS A 15 -12.41 5.40 5.17
CA LYS A 15 -13.40 6.05 6.04
C LYS A 15 -13.82 5.17 7.21
N LYS A 16 -13.65 3.86 7.10
CA LYS A 16 -14.06 2.88 8.10
C LYS A 16 -12.91 2.43 9.00
N LEU A 17 -11.70 2.93 8.77
CA LEU A 17 -10.52 2.47 9.49
C LEU A 17 -10.20 3.38 10.67
N PRO A 18 -9.53 2.83 11.71
CA PRO A 18 -9.03 3.67 12.79
C PRO A 18 -8.12 4.77 12.26
N ILE A 19 -8.17 5.94 12.88
CA ILE A 19 -7.42 7.11 12.40
C ILE A 19 -5.92 6.85 12.34
N HIS A 20 -5.37 6.09 13.28
CA HIS A 20 -3.93 5.81 13.28
C HIS A 20 -3.50 4.96 12.08
N ILE A 21 -4.41 4.12 11.56
CA ILE A 21 -4.14 3.33 10.35
C ILE A 21 -4.18 4.23 9.13
N VAL A 22 -5.16 5.13 9.05
CA VAL A 22 -5.24 6.10 7.95
C VAL A 22 -3.99 6.96 7.91
N ARG A 23 -3.50 7.42 9.06
CA ARG A 23 -2.26 8.21 9.13
C ARG A 23 -1.04 7.41 8.65
N LYS A 24 -0.96 6.15 9.06
CA LYS A 24 0.15 5.30 8.63
C LYS A 24 0.14 5.12 7.12
N PHE A 25 -1.05 4.94 6.55
CA PHE A 25 -1.21 4.84 5.10
C PHE A 25 -0.78 6.14 4.41
N GLN A 26 -1.21 7.28 4.93
CA GLN A 26 -0.86 8.59 4.36
C GLN A 26 0.66 8.81 4.38
N ILE A 27 1.30 8.44 5.47
CA ILE A 27 2.76 8.54 5.59
C ILE A 27 3.44 7.70 4.51
N TRP A 28 2.97 6.47 4.31
CA TRP A 28 3.52 5.59 3.27
C TRP A 28 3.37 6.21 1.89
N VAL A 29 2.18 6.74 1.57
CA VAL A 29 1.94 7.41 0.28
C VAL A 29 2.91 8.57 0.08
N GLU A 30 3.07 9.41 1.08
CA GLU A 30 3.98 10.55 1.00
C GLU A 30 5.43 10.11 0.81
N GLN A 31 5.86 9.10 1.53
CA GLN A 31 7.20 8.55 1.40
C GLN A 31 7.46 8.01 0.00
N VAL A 32 6.50 7.27 -0.55
CA VAL A 32 6.64 6.71 -1.90
C VAL A 32 6.72 7.83 -2.93
N GLU A 33 5.90 8.87 -2.79
CA GLU A 33 5.94 10.02 -3.70
C GLU A 33 7.26 10.77 -3.63
N MET A 34 7.83 10.88 -2.43
CA MET A 34 9.07 11.62 -2.24
C MET A 34 10.31 10.81 -2.60
N LEU A 35 10.37 9.55 -2.22
CA LEU A 35 11.58 8.74 -2.29
C LEU A 35 11.52 7.60 -3.30
N GLY A 36 10.33 7.27 -3.78
CA GLY A 36 10.14 6.17 -4.70
C GLY A 36 9.89 4.84 -4.00
N ILE A 37 9.11 3.97 -4.65
CA ILE A 37 8.70 2.68 -4.07
C ILE A 37 9.91 1.79 -3.78
N GLU A 38 10.95 1.83 -4.59
CA GLU A 38 12.12 0.97 -4.40
C GLU A 38 12.82 1.27 -3.07
N GLU A 39 12.93 2.54 -2.70
CA GLU A 39 13.52 2.92 -1.42
C GLU A 39 12.61 2.59 -0.25
N ILE A 40 11.32 2.85 -0.39
CA ILE A 40 10.37 2.62 0.71
C ILE A 40 10.18 1.12 0.96
N ARG A 41 10.30 0.30 -0.09
CA ARG A 41 10.23 -1.16 0.03
C ARG A 41 11.29 -1.72 0.98
N LYS A 42 12.42 -1.03 1.12
CA LYS A 42 13.52 -1.45 1.98
C LYS A 42 13.24 -1.23 3.46
N ILE A 43 12.22 -0.45 3.80
CA ILE A 43 11.86 -0.20 5.20
C ILE A 43 11.19 -1.45 5.76
N SER A 44 11.90 -2.14 6.65
CA SER A 44 11.47 -3.44 7.17
C SER A 44 10.11 -3.39 7.87
N GLY A 45 9.77 -2.27 8.50
CA GLY A 45 8.50 -2.13 9.21
C GLY A 45 7.28 -2.24 8.33
N TYR A 46 7.40 -1.92 7.05
CA TYR A 46 6.29 -2.07 6.11
C TYR A 46 6.10 -3.50 5.63
N HIS A 47 7.11 -4.33 5.77
CA HIS A 47 7.03 -5.73 5.36
C HIS A 47 6.42 -5.88 3.97
N ASP A 48 6.96 -5.11 3.02
CA ASP A 48 6.50 -5.11 1.61
C ASP A 48 6.86 -6.44 0.97
N GLU A 49 5.86 -7.13 0.43
CA GLU A 49 6.08 -8.45 -0.16
C GLU A 49 5.17 -8.71 -1.35
N PRO A 50 5.65 -9.47 -2.34
CA PRO A 50 4.80 -9.88 -3.46
C PRO A 50 3.80 -10.94 -3.01
N LEU A 51 2.63 -10.92 -3.63
CA LEU A 51 1.58 -11.88 -3.32
C LEU A 51 1.55 -13.00 -4.36
N GLN A 52 0.96 -14.13 -3.97
CA GLN A 52 0.90 -15.32 -4.80
C GLN A 52 -0.55 -15.71 -5.09
N ALA A 53 -0.71 -16.79 -5.87
CA ALA A 53 -2.01 -17.36 -6.21
C ALA A 53 -2.92 -16.32 -6.87
N ASP A 54 -4.13 -16.15 -6.34
CA ASP A 54 -5.13 -15.26 -6.92
C ASP A 54 -4.70 -13.79 -6.94
N ARG A 55 -3.73 -13.43 -6.11
CA ARG A 55 -3.24 -12.05 -6.02
C ARG A 55 -1.87 -11.86 -6.68
N LYS A 56 -1.45 -12.80 -7.50
CA LYS A 56 -0.18 -12.68 -8.21
C LYS A 56 -0.15 -11.38 -9.02
N GLY A 57 0.96 -10.67 -8.92
CA GLY A 57 1.12 -9.36 -9.56
C GLY A 57 0.82 -8.19 -8.63
N GLN A 58 0.28 -8.48 -7.45
CA GLN A 58 0.05 -7.48 -6.42
C GLN A 58 1.11 -7.58 -5.33
N ARG A 59 1.26 -6.51 -4.56
CA ARG A 59 2.12 -6.48 -3.38
C ARG A 59 1.33 -5.96 -2.20
N SER A 60 1.76 -6.29 -0.99
CA SER A 60 1.13 -5.78 0.21
C SER A 60 2.14 -5.12 1.13
N ILE A 61 1.66 -4.14 1.89
CA ILE A 61 2.43 -3.51 2.96
C ILE A 61 1.66 -3.62 4.27
N ARG A 62 2.40 -3.69 5.37
CA ARG A 62 1.82 -3.72 6.70
C ARG A 62 1.62 -2.30 7.21
N LEU A 63 0.39 -1.94 7.55
CA LEU A 63 0.07 -0.68 8.20
C LEU A 63 0.07 -0.84 9.72
N SER A 64 -0.30 -2.04 10.17
CA SER A 64 -0.21 -2.45 11.57
C SER A 64 -0.30 -3.98 11.59
N LYS A 65 -0.33 -4.55 12.79
CA LYS A 65 -0.46 -6.00 12.95
C LYS A 65 -1.72 -6.54 12.27
N LEU A 66 -2.80 -5.74 12.23
CA LEU A 66 -4.10 -6.17 11.71
C LEU A 66 -4.45 -5.64 10.34
N TYR A 67 -3.77 -4.61 9.84
CA TYR A 67 -4.18 -3.93 8.63
C TYR A 67 -3.08 -3.93 7.57
N ARG A 68 -3.48 -4.15 6.31
CA ARG A 68 -2.58 -4.14 5.16
C ARG A 68 -3.16 -3.28 4.04
N ALA A 69 -2.28 -2.72 3.24
CA ALA A 69 -2.64 -2.09 1.99
C ALA A 69 -2.07 -2.93 0.83
N PHE A 70 -2.82 -3.01 -0.26
CA PHE A 70 -2.44 -3.78 -1.44
C PHE A 70 -2.28 -2.84 -2.62
N TYR A 71 -1.24 -3.05 -3.41
CA TYR A 71 -0.97 -2.18 -4.54
C TYR A 71 -0.41 -2.95 -5.73
N ILE A 72 -0.50 -2.31 -6.90
CA ILE A 72 0.03 -2.84 -8.17
C ILE A 72 1.00 -1.81 -8.74
N GLU A 73 2.11 -2.30 -9.28
CA GLU A 73 3.10 -1.46 -9.95
C GLU A 73 2.89 -1.55 -11.46
N TYR A 74 2.93 -0.40 -12.12
CA TYR A 74 2.82 -0.33 -13.58
C TYR A 74 4.00 0.44 -14.16
N LYS A 75 4.32 0.17 -15.42
CA LYS A 75 5.30 0.94 -16.21
C LYS A 75 6.65 1.06 -15.52
N ASN A 76 7.24 -0.08 -15.17
CA ASN A 76 8.56 -0.12 -14.53
C ASN A 76 8.60 0.71 -13.25
N ASP A 77 7.60 0.52 -12.41
CA ASP A 77 7.48 1.12 -11.07
C ASP A 77 7.23 2.64 -11.08
N ILE A 78 6.82 3.21 -12.21
CA ILE A 78 6.49 4.64 -12.25
C ILE A 78 5.13 4.92 -11.65
N ILE A 79 4.15 4.06 -11.92
CA ILE A 79 2.78 4.22 -11.43
C ILE A 79 2.49 3.14 -10.39
N ILE A 80 2.03 3.58 -9.22
CA ILE A 80 1.61 2.71 -8.13
C ILE A 80 0.12 2.92 -7.93
N GLU A 81 -0.67 1.87 -8.12
CA GLU A 81 -2.11 1.93 -7.87
C GLU A 81 -2.42 1.19 -6.58
N VAL A 82 -2.97 1.90 -5.60
CA VAL A 82 -3.45 1.27 -4.37
C VAL A 82 -4.86 0.77 -4.63
N ILE A 83 -5.07 -0.52 -4.48
CA ILE A 83 -6.33 -1.18 -4.85
C ILE A 83 -7.16 -1.62 -3.66
N GLU A 84 -6.57 -1.71 -2.48
CA GLU A 84 -7.31 -2.19 -1.31
C GLU A 84 -6.56 -1.82 -0.04
N VAL A 85 -7.29 -1.44 1.01
CA VAL A 85 -6.77 -1.31 2.37
C VAL A 85 -7.74 -2.05 3.26
N ASN A 86 -7.27 -3.10 3.94
CA ASN A 86 -8.19 -3.99 4.62
C ASN A 86 -7.57 -4.59 5.87
N LYS A 87 -8.43 -5.11 6.74
CA LYS A 87 -8.00 -5.87 7.89
C LYS A 87 -7.43 -7.20 7.41
N HIS A 88 -6.26 -7.55 7.94
CA HIS A 88 -5.63 -8.83 7.61
C HIS A 88 -6.35 -9.95 8.35
N GLU A 89 -6.95 -10.87 7.62
CA GLU A 89 -7.62 -12.03 8.17
C GLU A 89 -6.79 -13.27 7.89
N TYR A 90 -6.67 -14.10 8.90
CA TYR A 90 -5.97 -15.38 8.79
C TYR A 90 -6.93 -16.50 8.47
#